data_c957817110e826b7d0816611c1a70318
#
_entry.id   c957817110e826b7d0816611c1a70318
#
_cell.length_a   1.000
_cell.length_b   1.000
_cell.length_c   1.000
_cell.angle_alpha   90.00
_cell.angle_beta   90.00
_cell.angle_gamma   90.00
#
_symmetry.space_group_name_H-M   'P 1'
#
loop_
_entity.id
_entity.type
_entity.pdbx_description
1 polymer ?
#
loop_
_entity_poly.entity_id
_entity_poly.type
_entity_poly.pdbx_seq_one_letter_code
_entity_poly.pdbx_strand_id
1 'polypeptide(L)'
;METGFKARSFKFVYWIMLIFLIGDTLDTIYSTVVEGYLGEGSAFPGSDVLFQANTTDIVVFLIILIGVIYGIYLLYNLKKVGGYWVVGSNILFVIYASIFGPIAEVGFSSVLPIIAIYFTIYIILTIGVPWYYSEKFE
;
A
#
# COMPACT_ATOMS: atom_id res chain seq x y z
N MET A 1 -20.29 21.70 11.66
CA MET A 1 -19.48 22.78 11.10
C MET A 1 -17.99 22.42 11.21
N GLU A 2 -17.25 22.65 10.15
CA GLU A 2 -15.83 22.35 10.14
C GLU A 2 -15.06 23.36 10.98
N THR A 3 -14.10 22.90 11.81
CA THR A 3 -13.29 23.78 12.63
C THR A 3 -12.19 24.43 11.79
N GLY A 4 -11.68 25.57 12.24
CA GLY A 4 -10.56 26.22 11.58
C GLY A 4 -9.29 25.36 11.51
N PHE A 5 -9.06 24.54 12.53
CA PHE A 5 -7.97 23.57 12.54
C PHE A 5 -8.14 22.55 11.44
N LYS A 6 -9.35 21.98 11.33
CA LYS A 6 -9.65 20.96 10.33
C LYS A 6 -9.50 21.51 8.90
N ALA A 7 -10.01 22.72 8.66
CA ALA A 7 -9.90 23.36 7.37
C ALA A 7 -8.44 23.67 7.00
N ARG A 8 -7.65 24.13 7.97
CA ARG A 8 -6.24 24.47 7.74
C ARG A 8 -5.35 23.25 7.58
N SER A 9 -5.63 22.17 8.32
CA SER A 9 -4.81 20.95 8.26
C SER A 9 -5.10 20.09 7.05
N PHE A 10 -6.27 20.24 6.40
CA PHE A 10 -6.69 19.34 5.32
C PHE A 10 -5.66 19.28 4.19
N LYS A 11 -5.24 20.42 3.67
CA LYS A 11 -4.32 20.47 2.53
C LYS A 11 -2.98 19.82 2.87
N PHE A 12 -2.48 20.06 4.07
CA PHE A 12 -1.23 19.50 4.54
C PHE A 12 -1.34 17.97 4.64
N VAL A 13 -2.39 17.46 5.28
CA VAL A 13 -2.60 16.03 5.47
C VAL A 13 -2.86 15.35 4.13
N TYR A 14 -3.63 15.98 3.24
CA TYR A 14 -3.92 15.45 1.90
C TYR A 14 -2.63 15.22 1.12
N TRP A 15 -1.72 16.21 1.09
CA TRP A 15 -0.47 16.07 0.37
C TRP A 15 0.49 15.07 1.02
N ILE A 16 0.53 15.02 2.36
CA ILE A 16 1.31 13.98 3.05
C ILE A 16 0.81 12.59 2.67
N MET A 17 -0.50 12.38 2.65
CA MET A 17 -1.10 11.11 2.24
C MET A 17 -0.66 10.73 0.82
N LEU A 18 -0.79 11.66 -0.13
CA LEU A 18 -0.43 11.37 -1.52
C LEU A 18 1.06 11.11 -1.69
N ILE A 19 1.91 11.92 -1.06
CA ILE A 19 3.36 11.74 -1.12
C ILE A 19 3.76 10.38 -0.55
N PHE A 20 3.17 10.01 0.60
CA PHE A 20 3.44 8.71 1.20
C PHE A 20 3.02 7.57 0.27
N LEU A 21 1.81 7.64 -0.28
CA LEU A 21 1.29 6.58 -1.15
C LEU A 21 2.13 6.43 -2.42
N ILE A 22 2.49 7.54 -3.04
CA ILE A 22 3.30 7.52 -4.27
C ILE A 22 4.70 7.01 -3.96
N GLY A 23 5.32 7.54 -2.90
CA GLY A 23 6.67 7.13 -2.50
C GLY A 23 6.75 5.66 -2.13
N ASP A 24 5.79 5.18 -1.34
CA ASP A 24 5.75 3.77 -0.95
C ASP A 24 5.48 2.86 -2.13
N THR A 25 4.62 3.29 -3.07
CA THR A 25 4.35 2.52 -4.29
C THR A 25 5.60 2.41 -5.14
N LEU A 26 6.35 3.49 -5.32
CA LEU A 26 7.60 3.46 -6.06
C LEU A 26 8.64 2.58 -5.38
N ASP A 27 8.74 2.64 -4.06
CA ASP A 27 9.65 1.79 -3.30
C ASP A 27 9.26 0.32 -3.44
N THR A 28 7.98 0.02 -3.38
CA THR A 28 7.48 -1.34 -3.54
C THR A 28 7.76 -1.88 -4.94
N ILE A 29 7.60 -1.06 -5.98
CA ILE A 29 7.94 -1.45 -7.34
C ILE A 29 9.42 -1.78 -7.43
N TYR A 30 10.27 -0.92 -6.89
CA TYR A 30 11.72 -1.15 -6.90
C TYR A 30 12.07 -2.44 -6.17
N SER A 31 11.57 -2.61 -4.94
CA SER A 31 11.88 -3.78 -4.14
C SER A 31 11.38 -5.07 -4.76
N THR A 32 10.19 -5.06 -5.34
CA THR A 32 9.59 -6.27 -5.89
C THR A 32 10.18 -6.61 -7.24
N VAL A 33 10.35 -5.64 -8.13
CA VAL A 33 10.79 -5.90 -9.51
C VAL A 33 12.31 -5.92 -9.59
N VAL A 34 12.97 -4.87 -9.12
CA VAL A 34 14.42 -4.72 -9.32
C VAL A 34 15.19 -5.63 -8.37
N GLU A 35 14.86 -5.64 -7.10
CA GLU A 35 15.57 -6.46 -6.14
C GLU A 35 15.02 -7.89 -6.04
N GLY A 36 13.71 -8.05 -5.99
CA GLY A 36 13.07 -9.34 -5.77
C GLY A 36 13.01 -10.22 -7.01
N TYR A 37 12.83 -9.64 -8.20
CA TYR A 37 12.72 -10.43 -9.44
C TYR A 37 14.02 -10.40 -10.25
N LEU A 38 14.57 -9.22 -10.52
CA LEU A 38 15.77 -9.08 -11.34
C LEU A 38 17.06 -9.24 -10.53
N GLY A 39 17.02 -9.00 -9.22
CA GLY A 39 18.17 -9.10 -8.34
C GLY A 39 18.22 -10.41 -7.57
N GLU A 40 19.01 -10.43 -6.50
CA GLU A 40 19.22 -11.61 -5.67
C GLU A 40 18.16 -11.80 -4.60
N GLY A 41 17.24 -10.88 -4.49
CA GLY A 41 16.17 -10.89 -3.50
C GLY A 41 16.07 -9.57 -2.79
N SER A 42 14.96 -9.39 -2.07
CA SER A 42 14.69 -8.19 -1.29
C SER A 42 14.30 -8.58 0.13
N ALA A 43 14.62 -7.72 1.10
CA ALA A 43 14.23 -7.93 2.49
C ALA A 43 12.88 -7.27 2.76
N PHE A 44 12.04 -7.93 3.56
CA PHE A 44 10.87 -7.25 4.11
C PHE A 44 11.35 -6.12 5.03
N PRO A 45 10.74 -4.92 4.95
CA PRO A 45 11.14 -3.81 5.80
C PRO A 45 11.13 -4.18 7.29
N GLY A 46 12.21 -3.84 7.98
CA GLY A 46 12.35 -4.16 9.40
C GLY A 46 12.66 -5.63 9.70
N SER A 47 13.03 -6.43 8.70
CA SER A 47 13.30 -7.86 8.85
C SER A 47 14.53 -8.25 8.03
N ASP A 48 15.20 -9.31 8.48
CA ASP A 48 16.29 -9.92 7.72
C ASP A 48 15.79 -11.00 6.75
N VAL A 49 14.48 -11.24 6.71
CA VAL A 49 13.88 -12.26 5.86
C VAL A 49 13.91 -11.79 4.41
N LEU A 50 14.60 -12.53 3.56
CA LEU A 50 14.68 -12.25 2.12
C LEU A 50 13.60 -13.00 1.36
N PHE A 51 13.12 -12.38 0.29
CA PHE A 51 12.21 -13.06 -0.63
C PHE A 51 12.67 -12.82 -2.07
N GLN A 52 12.33 -13.78 -2.93
CA GLN A 52 12.52 -13.63 -4.38
C GLN A 52 11.16 -13.82 -5.06
N ALA A 53 10.94 -13.01 -6.10
CA ALA A 53 9.73 -13.08 -6.90
C ALA A 53 10.03 -13.82 -8.20
N ASN A 54 9.13 -14.71 -8.62
CA ASN A 54 9.22 -15.36 -9.92
C ASN A 54 8.36 -14.60 -10.93
N THR A 55 8.34 -15.07 -12.19
CA THR A 55 7.59 -14.41 -13.26
C THR A 55 6.10 -14.32 -12.94
N THR A 56 5.51 -15.39 -12.36
CA THR A 56 4.11 -15.39 -11.98
C THR A 56 3.83 -14.32 -10.91
N ASP A 57 4.72 -14.22 -9.91
CA ASP A 57 4.60 -13.22 -8.85
C ASP A 57 4.59 -11.80 -9.44
N ILE A 58 5.45 -11.54 -10.43
CA ILE A 58 5.52 -10.23 -11.06
C ILE A 58 4.26 -9.93 -11.86
N VAL A 59 3.72 -10.90 -12.58
CA VAL A 59 2.48 -10.71 -13.34
C VAL A 59 1.33 -10.36 -12.39
N VAL A 60 1.19 -11.11 -11.29
CA VAL A 60 0.15 -10.83 -10.29
C VAL A 60 0.37 -9.46 -9.66
N PHE A 61 1.62 -9.15 -9.32
CA PHE A 61 1.96 -7.85 -8.73
C PHE A 61 1.58 -6.69 -9.66
N LEU A 62 1.85 -6.80 -10.95
CA LEU A 62 1.52 -5.75 -11.91
C LEU A 62 0.01 -5.56 -12.05
N ILE A 63 -0.75 -6.66 -12.03
CA ILE A 63 -2.22 -6.58 -12.09
C ILE A 63 -2.75 -5.85 -10.84
N ILE A 64 -2.24 -6.22 -9.67
CA ILE A 64 -2.66 -5.60 -8.42
C ILE A 64 -2.21 -4.14 -8.35
N LEU A 65 -1.04 -3.84 -8.90
CA LEU A 65 -0.53 -2.47 -8.95
C LEU A 65 -1.48 -1.53 -9.71
N ILE A 66 -2.15 -2.03 -10.75
CA ILE A 66 -3.17 -1.24 -11.46
C ILE A 66 -4.26 -0.80 -10.48
N GLY A 67 -4.72 -1.70 -9.63
CA GLY A 67 -5.71 -1.36 -8.61
C GLY A 67 -5.22 -0.32 -7.60
N VAL A 68 -3.96 -0.42 -7.19
CA VAL A 68 -3.35 0.56 -6.27
C VAL A 68 -3.27 1.92 -6.94
N ILE A 69 -2.78 1.98 -8.17
CA ILE A 69 -2.65 3.24 -8.92
C ILE A 69 -4.02 3.88 -9.12
N TYR A 70 -5.02 3.08 -9.48
CA TYR A 70 -6.39 3.58 -9.62
C TYR A 70 -6.91 4.15 -8.31
N GLY A 71 -6.64 3.46 -7.19
CA GLY A 71 -7.03 3.94 -5.88
C GLY A 71 -6.37 5.28 -5.53
N ILE A 72 -5.09 5.43 -5.81
CA ILE A 72 -4.37 6.69 -5.60
C ILE A 72 -4.98 7.79 -6.47
N TYR A 73 -5.28 7.49 -7.72
CA TYR A 73 -5.94 8.44 -8.62
C TYR A 73 -7.29 8.89 -8.07
N LEU A 74 -8.08 7.97 -7.54
CA LEU A 74 -9.37 8.32 -6.93
C LEU A 74 -9.19 9.20 -5.70
N LEU A 75 -8.21 8.89 -4.85
CA LEU A 75 -7.92 9.72 -3.68
C LEU A 75 -7.44 11.11 -4.08
N TYR A 76 -6.64 11.21 -5.14
CA TYR A 76 -6.23 12.50 -5.69
C TYR A 76 -7.44 13.33 -6.11
N ASN A 77 -8.47 12.68 -6.65
CA ASN A 77 -9.71 13.33 -7.06
C ASN A 77 -10.73 13.43 -5.92
N LEU A 78 -10.30 13.23 -4.69
CA LEU A 78 -11.12 13.39 -3.48
C LEU A 78 -12.29 12.40 -3.45
N LYS A 79 -12.06 11.16 -3.88
CA LYS A 79 -13.05 10.07 -3.83
C LYS A 79 -12.68 9.12 -2.70
N LYS A 80 -13.56 8.94 -1.72
CA LYS A 80 -13.32 8.05 -0.58
C LYS A 80 -13.05 6.61 -1.01
N VAL A 81 -13.70 6.17 -2.09
CA VAL A 81 -13.58 4.79 -2.58
C VAL A 81 -12.15 4.44 -2.97
N GLY A 82 -11.32 5.45 -3.26
CA GLY A 82 -9.91 5.22 -3.58
C GLY A 82 -9.16 4.50 -2.47
N GLY A 83 -9.49 4.79 -1.20
CA GLY A 83 -8.87 4.10 -0.07
C GLY A 83 -9.17 2.61 -0.06
N TYR A 84 -10.39 2.24 -0.41
CA TYR A 84 -10.75 0.83 -0.52
C TYR A 84 -10.00 0.12 -1.64
N TRP A 85 -9.76 0.82 -2.76
CA TRP A 85 -8.95 0.26 -3.84
C TRP A 85 -7.52 0.01 -3.42
N VAL A 86 -6.91 0.96 -2.72
CA VAL A 86 -5.52 0.82 -2.26
C VAL A 86 -5.40 -0.32 -1.26
N VAL A 87 -6.23 -0.30 -0.21
CA VAL A 87 -6.15 -1.31 0.85
C VAL A 87 -6.57 -2.68 0.33
N GLY A 88 -7.66 -2.74 -0.45
CA GLY A 88 -8.15 -4.01 -1.00
C GLY A 88 -7.14 -4.66 -1.93
N SER A 89 -6.48 -3.88 -2.79
CA SER A 89 -5.44 -4.40 -3.68
C SER A 89 -4.26 -4.97 -2.90
N ASN A 90 -3.84 -4.29 -1.84
CA ASN A 90 -2.75 -4.78 -0.99
C ASN A 90 -3.15 -6.05 -0.25
N ILE A 91 -4.39 -6.14 0.23
CA ILE A 91 -4.89 -7.36 0.88
C ILE A 91 -4.85 -8.54 -0.11
N LEU A 92 -5.30 -8.32 -1.34
CA LEU A 92 -5.27 -9.38 -2.36
C LEU A 92 -3.83 -9.84 -2.63
N PHE A 93 -2.88 -8.92 -2.70
CA PHE A 93 -1.50 -9.31 -2.92
C PHE A 93 -0.93 -10.09 -1.75
N VAL A 94 -1.25 -9.70 -0.51
CA VAL A 94 -0.78 -10.44 0.68
C VAL A 94 -1.38 -11.85 0.71
N ILE A 95 -2.65 -12.00 0.36
CA ILE A 95 -3.29 -13.32 0.29
C ILE A 95 -2.58 -14.18 -0.75
N TYR A 96 -2.37 -13.65 -1.95
CA TYR A 96 -1.66 -14.38 -3.00
C TYR A 96 -0.25 -14.76 -2.54
N ALA A 97 0.50 -13.80 -2.00
CA ALA A 97 1.88 -14.03 -1.60
C ALA A 97 1.98 -15.05 -0.47
N SER A 98 0.98 -15.12 0.40
CA SER A 98 0.95 -16.06 1.53
C SER A 98 0.64 -17.48 1.11
N ILE A 99 -0.07 -17.68 -0.01
CA ILE A 99 -0.47 -18.99 -0.48
C ILE A 99 0.45 -19.50 -1.59
N PHE A 100 0.77 -18.64 -2.57
CA PHE A 100 1.49 -19.05 -3.78
C PHE A 100 2.79 -18.29 -4.02
N GLY A 101 3.02 -17.20 -3.30
CA GLY A 101 4.10 -16.28 -3.58
C GLY A 101 5.20 -16.26 -2.54
N PRO A 102 5.95 -15.15 -2.46
CA PRO A 102 7.15 -15.07 -1.62
C PRO A 102 6.92 -15.30 -0.14
N ILE A 103 5.78 -14.91 0.40
CA ILE A 103 5.49 -15.08 1.84
C ILE A 103 5.29 -16.56 2.16
N ALA A 104 4.78 -17.37 1.21
CA ALA A 104 4.61 -18.80 1.41
C ALA A 104 5.93 -19.51 1.69
N GLU A 105 7.01 -19.04 1.08
CA GLU A 105 8.34 -19.64 1.24
C GLU A 105 8.95 -19.31 2.61
N VAL A 106 8.71 -18.12 3.15
CA VAL A 106 9.32 -17.67 4.41
C VAL A 106 8.41 -17.89 5.62
N GLY A 107 7.11 -18.14 5.39
CA GLY A 107 6.14 -18.33 6.45
C GLY A 107 5.44 -17.04 6.85
N PHE A 108 4.11 -17.08 6.82
CA PHE A 108 3.30 -15.87 7.11
C PHE A 108 3.55 -15.33 8.51
N SER A 109 3.72 -16.21 9.50
CA SER A 109 3.93 -15.79 10.89
C SER A 109 5.21 -14.98 11.07
N SER A 110 6.22 -15.22 10.24
CA SER A 110 7.49 -14.50 10.30
C SER A 110 7.36 -13.02 9.91
N VAL A 111 6.41 -12.70 9.04
CA VAL A 111 6.23 -11.35 8.52
C VAL A 111 4.96 -10.68 9.02
N LEU A 112 4.13 -11.39 9.78
CA LEU A 112 2.85 -10.89 10.26
C LEU A 112 2.96 -9.56 11.03
N PRO A 113 3.90 -9.37 11.97
CA PRO A 113 3.99 -8.09 12.67
C PRO A 113 4.26 -6.91 11.73
N ILE A 114 5.10 -7.11 10.72
CA ILE A 114 5.44 -6.08 9.75
C ILE A 114 4.23 -5.74 8.90
N ILE A 115 3.52 -6.76 8.42
CA ILE A 115 2.29 -6.61 7.64
C ILE A 115 1.23 -5.85 8.45
N ALA A 116 1.07 -6.19 9.73
CA ALA A 116 0.10 -5.52 10.60
C ALA A 116 0.40 -4.02 10.73
N ILE A 117 1.68 -3.66 10.91
CA ILE A 117 2.08 -2.25 10.99
C ILE A 117 1.77 -1.53 9.68
N TYR A 118 2.14 -2.12 8.55
CA TYR A 118 1.88 -1.53 7.24
C TYR A 118 0.40 -1.31 6.99
N PHE A 119 -0.43 -2.31 7.26
CA PHE A 119 -1.87 -2.17 7.04
C PHE A 119 -2.49 -1.15 7.98
N THR A 120 -2.00 -1.05 9.22
CA THR A 120 -2.48 -0.02 10.15
C THR A 120 -2.23 1.37 9.57
N ILE A 121 -1.01 1.63 9.07
CA ILE A 121 -0.66 2.92 8.47
C ILE A 121 -1.52 3.17 7.23
N TYR A 122 -1.65 2.18 6.33
CA TYR A 122 -2.45 2.33 5.13
C TYR A 122 -3.92 2.62 5.44
N ILE A 123 -4.50 1.90 6.40
CA ILE A 123 -5.90 2.12 6.77
C ILE A 123 -6.09 3.53 7.32
N ILE A 124 -5.21 3.98 8.21
CA ILE A 124 -5.29 5.31 8.78
C ILE A 124 -5.23 6.37 7.68
N LEU A 125 -4.28 6.24 6.75
CA LEU A 125 -4.08 7.26 5.71
C LEU A 125 -5.14 7.21 4.63
N THR A 126 -5.50 6.02 4.14
CA THR A 126 -6.34 5.91 2.95
C THR A 126 -7.82 5.79 3.24
N ILE A 127 -8.18 5.37 4.45
CA ILE A 127 -9.58 5.27 4.88
C ILE A 127 -9.86 6.31 5.96
N GLY A 128 -8.99 6.42 6.95
CA GLY A 128 -9.19 7.34 8.06
C GLY A 128 -9.18 8.82 7.64
N VAL A 129 -8.24 9.22 6.80
CA VAL A 129 -8.15 10.62 6.34
C VAL A 129 -9.40 11.02 5.56
N PRO A 130 -9.86 10.26 4.54
CA PRO A 130 -11.10 10.61 3.85
C PRO A 130 -12.32 10.66 4.76
N TRP A 131 -12.39 9.79 5.75
CA TRP A 131 -13.51 9.81 6.70
C TRP A 131 -13.42 10.98 7.66
N TYR A 132 -12.22 11.32 8.13
CA TYR A 132 -12.03 12.48 9.01
C TYR A 132 -12.37 13.79 8.29
N TYR A 133 -11.96 13.89 7.01
CA TYR A 133 -12.26 15.07 6.18
C TYR A 133 -13.42 14.77 5.23
N SER A 134 -14.47 14.12 5.71
CA SER A 134 -15.57 13.66 4.87
C SER A 134 -16.28 14.78 4.11
N GLU A 135 -16.19 16.00 4.57
CA GLU A 135 -16.75 17.16 3.87
C GLU A 135 -15.95 17.51 2.59
N LYS A 136 -14.69 17.09 2.51
CA LYS A 136 -13.82 17.35 1.37
C LYS A 136 -13.77 16.20 0.37
N PHE A 137 -14.16 15.00 0.79
CA PHE A 137 -14.16 13.81 -0.06
C PHE A 137 -15.57 13.40 -0.42
N GLU A 138 -15.72 12.93 -1.64
CA GLU A 138 -17.00 12.40 -2.14
C GLU A 138 -17.19 10.90 -1.85
#